data_d05e24f212e95d8a8cc8bf1d99b468c5
#
_entry.id   d05e24f212e95d8a8cc8bf1d99b468c5
#
_cell.length_a   1.000
_cell.length_b   1.000
_cell.length_c   1.000
_cell.angle_alpha   90.00
_cell.angle_beta   90.00
_cell.angle_gamma   90.00
#
_symmetry.space_group_name_H-M   'P 1'
#
loop_
_entity.id
_entity.type
_entity.pdbx_description
1 polymer ?
#
loop_
_entity_poly.entity_id
_entity_poly.type
_entity_poly.pdbx_seq_one_letter_code
_entity_poly.pdbx_strand_id
1 'polypeptide(L)'
;MFYKLYKQKNISSFNAIKQFAKKNNIAKIGHCGTLDPLAKGLLIVATNEHTKLIDYIYADRKSYIVEAKLHYSSQSYDEGSDVIKLNDTNNVTKDEILSAISKIKMHETQIPPIYSAKKINGIRSYKLARKNLDVALNAIKIKIFDLKLIDFNFNEQTFKLSLEVSKGTYVRTIVHDLAKLCQTDAIVTDLYRFKIGNIEINEQEEFWEINDYSKLFNVSLYTLSKKELYVLCNKKLVNLNNEIKDNKHYLFTYKNEIIAFGQRNNGELKLTKIFYAILQNVIAKETENDKI
;
A
#
# COMPACT_ATOMS: atom_id res chain seq x y z
N MET A 1 -8.14 -4.84 -14.58
CA MET A 1 -6.92 -4.04 -14.78
C MET A 1 -6.37 -3.56 -13.46
N PHE A 2 -5.10 -3.25 -13.41
CA PHE A 2 -4.43 -2.62 -12.27
C PHE A 2 -3.82 -1.31 -12.70
N TYR A 3 -3.84 -0.32 -11.78
CA TYR A 3 -3.29 1.00 -12.03
C TYR A 3 -2.44 1.46 -10.86
N LYS A 4 -1.35 2.17 -11.13
CA LYS A 4 -0.75 3.10 -10.19
C LYS A 4 -1.47 4.44 -10.34
N LEU A 5 -2.01 4.94 -9.25
CA LEU A 5 -2.75 6.20 -9.18
C LEU A 5 -2.04 7.13 -8.20
N TYR A 6 -1.78 8.36 -8.62
CA TYR A 6 -1.28 9.39 -7.73
C TYR A 6 -2.43 10.02 -6.95
N LYS A 7 -2.46 9.81 -5.62
CA LYS A 7 -3.41 10.46 -4.74
C LYS A 7 -2.91 11.84 -4.35
N GLN A 8 -3.69 12.87 -4.60
CA GLN A 8 -3.39 14.22 -4.16
C GLN A 8 -3.55 14.38 -2.64
N LYS A 9 -2.83 15.37 -2.05
CA LYS A 9 -2.98 15.79 -0.65
C LYS A 9 -4.42 16.25 -0.38
N ASN A 10 -4.87 16.14 0.87
CA ASN A 10 -6.17 16.59 1.38
C ASN A 10 -7.42 15.89 0.81
N ILE A 11 -7.24 14.73 0.16
CA ILE A 11 -8.33 13.87 -0.27
C ILE A 11 -8.19 12.48 0.34
N SER A 12 -9.28 11.83 0.75
CA SER A 12 -9.22 10.45 1.22
C SER A 12 -8.89 9.47 0.09
N SER A 13 -8.22 8.35 0.38
CA SER A 13 -7.97 7.30 -0.60
C SER A 13 -9.25 6.82 -1.29
N PHE A 14 -10.35 6.72 -0.54
CA PHE A 14 -11.66 6.32 -1.07
C PHE A 14 -12.21 7.34 -2.09
N ASN A 15 -12.13 8.63 -1.79
CA ASN A 15 -12.58 9.68 -2.70
C ASN A 15 -11.70 9.75 -3.96
N ALA A 16 -10.38 9.59 -3.82
CA ALA A 16 -9.46 9.56 -4.95
C ALA A 16 -9.82 8.43 -5.94
N ILE A 17 -10.00 7.19 -5.44
CA ILE A 17 -10.37 6.07 -6.32
C ILE A 17 -11.77 6.21 -6.90
N LYS A 18 -12.74 6.81 -6.17
CA LYS A 18 -14.08 7.10 -6.69
C LYS A 18 -14.06 8.11 -7.84
N GLN A 19 -13.27 9.18 -7.71
CA GLN A 19 -13.11 10.17 -8.78
C GLN A 19 -12.49 9.51 -10.02
N PHE A 20 -11.44 8.69 -9.84
CA PHE A 20 -10.83 7.92 -10.91
C PHE A 20 -11.84 6.97 -11.58
N ALA A 21 -12.61 6.24 -10.80
CA ALA A 21 -13.62 5.32 -11.31
C ALA A 21 -14.69 6.04 -12.14
N LYS A 22 -15.18 7.20 -11.66
CA LYS A 22 -16.17 8.00 -12.37
C LYS A 22 -15.61 8.54 -13.71
N LYS A 23 -14.39 9.07 -13.71
CA LYS A 23 -13.72 9.62 -14.90
C LYS A 23 -13.52 8.54 -15.99
N ASN A 24 -13.32 7.28 -15.60
CA ASN A 24 -13.00 6.17 -16.50
C ASN A 24 -14.16 5.15 -16.67
N ASN A 25 -15.38 5.46 -16.24
CA ASN A 25 -16.55 4.58 -16.32
C ASN A 25 -16.33 3.18 -15.71
N ILE A 26 -15.62 3.11 -14.58
CA ILE A 26 -15.30 1.86 -13.88
C ILE A 26 -16.39 1.55 -12.85
N ALA A 27 -17.06 0.40 -13.00
CA ALA A 27 -18.18 0.01 -12.13
C ALA A 27 -17.71 -0.40 -10.72
N LYS A 28 -16.60 -1.12 -10.61
CA LYS A 28 -16.06 -1.63 -9.35
C LYS A 28 -14.58 -1.31 -9.23
N ILE A 29 -14.19 -0.75 -8.07
CA ILE A 29 -12.82 -0.33 -7.82
C ILE A 29 -12.42 -0.61 -6.36
N GLY A 30 -11.15 -0.94 -6.15
CA GLY A 30 -10.54 -1.11 -4.84
C GLY A 30 -9.08 -0.70 -4.86
N HIS A 31 -8.46 -0.51 -3.70
CA HIS A 31 -7.05 -0.14 -3.61
C HIS A 31 -6.29 -0.98 -2.59
N CYS A 32 -4.98 -1.10 -2.79
CA CYS A 32 -4.06 -1.73 -1.85
C CYS A 32 -3.41 -0.65 -0.96
N GLY A 33 -3.74 -0.68 0.34
CA GLY A 33 -3.12 0.17 1.34
C GLY A 33 -3.59 1.63 1.34
N THR A 34 -4.41 1.98 2.31
CA THR A 34 -4.89 3.35 2.53
C THR A 34 -3.75 4.32 2.74
N LEU A 35 -3.89 5.54 2.20
CA LEU A 35 -3.13 6.73 2.56
C LEU A 35 -4.02 7.65 3.39
N ASP A 36 -3.43 8.31 4.40
CA ASP A 36 -4.08 9.35 5.18
C ASP A 36 -4.50 10.53 4.26
N PRO A 37 -5.50 11.33 4.61
CA PRO A 37 -5.88 12.48 3.81
C PRO A 37 -4.73 13.46 3.52
N LEU A 38 -3.92 13.77 4.52
CA LEU A 38 -2.72 14.62 4.41
C LEU A 38 -1.69 14.04 3.43
N ALA A 39 -1.54 12.71 3.40
CA ALA A 39 -0.53 12.04 2.57
C ALA A 39 -0.89 12.11 1.09
N LYS A 40 0.14 12.17 0.24
CA LYS A 40 0.07 12.11 -1.24
C LYS A 40 0.82 10.89 -1.78
N GLY A 41 0.63 10.60 -3.08
CA GLY A 41 1.43 9.63 -3.82
C GLY A 41 0.71 8.33 -4.13
N LEU A 42 1.46 7.24 -4.22
CA LEU A 42 1.05 5.98 -4.82
C LEU A 42 -0.12 5.29 -4.10
N LEU A 43 -1.19 5.06 -4.86
CA LEU A 43 -2.20 4.03 -4.60
C LEU A 43 -2.15 2.99 -5.71
N ILE A 44 -2.02 1.72 -5.38
CA ILE A 44 -2.24 0.63 -6.33
C ILE A 44 -3.74 0.33 -6.33
N VAL A 45 -4.35 0.41 -7.50
CA VAL A 45 -5.79 0.30 -7.71
C VAL A 45 -6.09 -0.91 -8.59
N ALA A 46 -7.12 -1.67 -8.22
CA ALA A 46 -7.65 -2.76 -9.03
C ALA A 46 -9.09 -2.45 -9.43
N THR A 47 -9.48 -2.86 -10.65
CA THR A 47 -10.81 -2.61 -11.19
C THR A 47 -11.56 -3.91 -11.49
N ASN A 48 -12.88 -3.87 -11.41
CA ASN A 48 -13.81 -4.94 -11.75
C ASN A 48 -13.42 -6.28 -11.08
N GLU A 49 -13.27 -7.36 -11.86
CA GLU A 49 -12.94 -8.69 -11.36
C GLU A 49 -11.59 -8.73 -10.62
N HIS A 50 -10.61 -7.91 -11.04
CA HIS A 50 -9.28 -7.88 -10.45
C HIS A 50 -9.25 -7.33 -9.01
N THR A 51 -10.33 -6.69 -8.52
CA THR A 51 -10.45 -6.32 -7.10
C THR A 51 -10.32 -7.52 -6.16
N LYS A 52 -10.59 -8.73 -6.65
CA LYS A 52 -10.44 -10.00 -5.90
C LYS A 52 -8.98 -10.40 -5.66
N LEU A 53 -8.03 -9.74 -6.33
CA LEU A 53 -6.58 -9.99 -6.21
C LEU A 53 -5.86 -8.95 -5.34
N ILE A 54 -6.54 -7.95 -4.78
CA ILE A 54 -5.91 -6.88 -4.00
C ILE A 54 -5.11 -7.44 -2.83
N ASP A 55 -5.60 -8.47 -2.15
CA ASP A 55 -4.94 -9.06 -0.98
C ASP A 55 -3.66 -9.85 -1.34
N TYR A 56 -3.45 -10.16 -2.61
CA TYR A 56 -2.28 -10.87 -3.12
C TYR A 56 -1.21 -9.94 -3.70
N ILE A 57 -1.49 -8.62 -3.78
CA ILE A 57 -0.51 -7.63 -4.23
C ILE A 57 0.67 -7.62 -3.25
N TYR A 58 1.89 -7.67 -3.80
CA TYR A 58 3.10 -7.56 -3.02
C TYR A 58 3.25 -6.14 -2.45
N ALA A 59 2.90 -5.98 -1.20
CA ALA A 59 2.86 -4.69 -0.51
C ALA A 59 3.53 -4.74 0.88
N ASP A 60 4.48 -5.68 1.07
CA ASP A 60 5.14 -5.91 2.35
C ASP A 60 6.08 -4.77 2.73
N ARG A 61 6.58 -4.03 1.73
CA ARG A 61 7.42 -2.86 1.90
C ARG A 61 6.78 -1.63 1.29
N LYS A 62 6.96 -0.49 1.94
CA LYS A 62 6.49 0.82 1.46
C LYS A 62 7.55 1.85 1.74
N SER A 63 7.80 2.71 0.75
CA SER A 63 8.79 3.77 0.88
C SER A 63 8.13 5.14 0.83
N TYR A 64 8.62 6.01 1.69
CA TYR A 64 8.06 7.34 1.92
C TYR A 64 9.14 8.40 1.98
N ILE A 65 8.75 9.62 1.64
CA ILE A 65 9.41 10.85 2.07
C ILE A 65 8.45 11.55 3.02
N VAL A 66 8.92 11.96 4.18
CA VAL A 66 8.14 12.68 5.19
C VAL A 66 8.84 13.97 5.57
N GLU A 67 8.05 15.04 5.68
CA GLU A 67 8.47 16.30 6.29
C GLU A 67 7.75 16.47 7.62
N ALA A 68 8.47 17.00 8.61
CA ALA A 68 7.96 17.15 9.96
C ALA A 68 8.48 18.42 10.62
N LYS A 69 7.71 18.92 11.57
CA LYS A 69 8.04 20.11 12.35
C LYS A 69 8.11 19.76 13.83
N LEU A 70 9.24 20.04 14.45
CA LEU A 70 9.50 19.88 15.89
C LEU A 70 8.78 20.96 16.70
N HIS A 71 8.65 20.73 18.02
CA HIS A 71 8.03 21.63 18.98
C HIS A 71 6.52 21.84 18.76
N TYR A 72 5.89 20.90 18.08
CA TYR A 72 4.44 20.87 17.89
C TYR A 72 3.90 19.49 18.22
N SER A 73 2.71 19.45 18.80
CA SER A 73 2.00 18.21 19.13
C SER A 73 0.59 18.22 18.55
N SER A 74 0.08 17.03 18.21
CA SER A 74 -1.32 16.84 17.85
C SER A 74 -1.74 15.40 18.13
N GLN A 75 -3.02 15.15 18.38
CA GLN A 75 -3.53 13.79 18.64
C GLN A 75 -3.39 12.85 17.42
N SER A 76 -3.34 13.40 16.21
CA SER A 76 -3.17 12.63 14.97
C SER A 76 -1.70 12.47 14.56
N TYR A 77 -0.76 13.15 15.25
CA TYR A 77 0.66 13.28 14.91
C TYR A 77 0.88 13.91 13.52
N ASP A 78 -0.12 14.65 13.01
CA ASP A 78 -0.10 15.42 11.77
C ASP A 78 -1.02 16.66 11.91
N GLU A 79 -1.23 17.39 10.83
CA GLU A 79 -2.12 18.58 10.79
C GLU A 79 -3.62 18.22 10.72
N GLY A 80 -3.99 16.94 10.85
CA GLY A 80 -5.39 16.46 10.75
C GLY A 80 -6.22 16.62 12.02
N SER A 81 -5.62 17.06 13.13
CA SER A 81 -6.27 17.42 14.39
C SER A 81 -5.65 18.71 14.95
N ASP A 82 -6.22 19.24 16.03
CA ASP A 82 -5.74 20.49 16.65
C ASP A 82 -4.24 20.41 16.96
N VAL A 83 -3.50 21.38 16.45
CA VAL A 83 -2.05 21.50 16.58
C VAL A 83 -1.72 22.44 17.71
N ILE A 84 -0.91 21.99 18.66
CA ILE A 84 -0.47 22.74 19.83
C ILE A 84 1.04 22.97 19.70
N LYS A 85 1.46 24.24 19.77
CA LYS A 85 2.88 24.60 19.89
C LYS A 85 3.34 24.34 21.32
N LEU A 86 4.44 23.62 21.47
CA LEU A 86 5.03 23.36 22.80
C LEU A 86 5.86 24.55 23.26
N ASN A 87 5.98 24.71 24.58
CA ASN A 87 6.77 25.77 25.20
C ASN A 87 8.22 25.33 25.50
N ASP A 88 8.72 24.33 24.74
CA ASP A 88 10.12 23.89 24.82
C ASP A 88 11.02 25.01 24.34
N THR A 89 12.10 25.23 25.07
CA THR A 89 13.00 26.36 24.84
C THR A 89 14.26 25.98 24.05
N ASN A 90 14.59 24.69 23.98
CA ASN A 90 15.82 24.23 23.38
C ASN A 90 15.57 23.70 21.97
N ASN A 91 16.21 24.32 20.98
CA ASN A 91 16.21 23.80 19.62
C ASN A 91 16.96 22.46 19.56
N VAL A 92 16.36 21.52 18.84
CA VAL A 92 16.97 20.22 18.57
C VAL A 92 18.10 20.40 17.55
N THR A 93 19.23 19.75 17.78
CA THR A 93 20.39 19.77 16.87
C THR A 93 20.31 18.64 15.85
N LYS A 94 21.08 18.76 14.75
CA LYS A 94 21.20 17.71 13.75
C LYS A 94 21.74 16.38 14.34
N ASP A 95 22.67 16.47 15.27
CA ASP A 95 23.29 15.30 15.89
C ASP A 95 22.31 14.54 16.80
N GLU A 96 21.42 15.27 17.49
CA GLU A 96 20.35 14.65 18.26
C GLU A 96 19.35 13.91 17.34
N ILE A 97 18.97 14.50 16.20
CA ILE A 97 18.14 13.84 15.18
C ILE A 97 18.83 12.56 14.67
N LEU A 98 20.11 12.61 14.34
CA LEU A 98 20.85 11.44 13.85
C LEU A 98 20.96 10.35 14.91
N SER A 99 21.18 10.73 16.17
CA SER A 99 21.18 9.81 17.31
C SER A 99 19.80 9.15 17.48
N ALA A 100 18.72 9.93 17.43
CA ALA A 100 17.33 9.45 17.51
C ALA A 100 17.02 8.49 16.35
N ILE A 101 17.40 8.80 15.11
CA ILE A 101 17.24 7.92 13.93
C ILE A 101 17.90 6.56 14.19
N SER A 102 19.10 6.55 14.74
CA SER A 102 19.84 5.30 15.02
C SER A 102 19.09 4.41 16.02
N LYS A 103 18.43 4.99 17.01
CA LYS A 103 17.60 4.27 17.99
C LYS A 103 16.30 3.79 17.37
N ILE A 104 15.60 4.65 16.61
CA ILE A 104 14.32 4.33 15.95
C ILE A 104 14.47 3.15 14.96
N LYS A 105 15.60 3.06 14.26
CA LYS A 105 15.88 1.92 13.34
C LYS A 105 15.80 0.56 14.02
N MET A 106 16.00 0.49 15.32
CA MET A 106 15.96 -0.75 16.11
C MET A 106 14.56 -1.08 16.65
N HIS A 107 13.57 -0.23 16.44
CA HIS A 107 12.22 -0.48 16.90
C HIS A 107 11.58 -1.62 16.10
N GLU A 108 11.11 -2.65 16.80
CA GLU A 108 10.39 -3.79 16.23
C GLU A 108 8.88 -3.72 16.48
N THR A 109 8.46 -2.76 17.29
CA THR A 109 7.04 -2.51 17.60
C THR A 109 6.74 -1.03 17.61
N GLN A 110 5.47 -0.67 17.39
CA GLN A 110 4.96 0.68 17.61
C GLN A 110 3.52 0.64 18.11
N ILE A 111 3.10 1.67 18.84
CA ILE A 111 1.69 1.91 19.16
C ILE A 111 1.10 2.75 18.03
N PRO A 112 0.05 2.25 17.32
CA PRO A 112 -0.59 3.03 16.26
C PRO A 112 -1.16 4.35 16.78
N PRO A 113 -1.28 5.41 15.95
CA PRO A 113 -1.97 6.62 16.38
C PRO A 113 -3.48 6.34 16.56
N ILE A 114 -4.13 7.06 17.47
CA ILE A 114 -5.57 6.93 17.72
C ILE A 114 -6.35 7.24 16.42
N TYR A 115 -5.90 8.21 15.65
CA TYR A 115 -6.43 8.53 14.31
C TYR A 115 -5.92 7.55 13.24
N SER A 116 -6.40 6.29 13.33
CA SER A 116 -6.04 5.24 12.36
C SER A 116 -7.26 4.47 11.84
N ALA A 117 -7.06 3.75 10.73
CA ALA A 117 -8.08 2.87 10.15
C ALA A 117 -8.20 1.51 10.90
N LYS A 118 -7.40 1.29 11.95
CA LYS A 118 -7.45 0.06 12.76
C LYS A 118 -8.82 -0.10 13.40
N LYS A 119 -9.35 -1.32 13.39
CA LYS A 119 -10.64 -1.60 14.03
C LYS A 119 -10.41 -2.07 15.47
N ILE A 120 -11.24 -1.56 16.38
CA ILE A 120 -11.34 -1.95 17.78
C ILE A 120 -12.79 -2.33 18.00
N ASN A 121 -13.04 -3.58 18.39
CA ASN A 121 -14.40 -4.12 18.54
C ASN A 121 -15.29 -3.83 17.31
N GLY A 122 -14.72 -3.96 16.09
CA GLY A 122 -15.42 -3.72 14.84
C GLY A 122 -15.52 -2.26 14.39
N ILE A 123 -15.24 -1.28 15.26
CA ILE A 123 -15.32 0.15 14.97
C ILE A 123 -13.92 0.69 14.64
N ARG A 124 -13.79 1.53 13.61
CA ARG A 124 -12.51 2.14 13.24
C ARG A 124 -12.07 3.14 14.32
N SER A 125 -10.79 3.06 14.75
CA SER A 125 -10.21 3.87 15.81
C SER A 125 -10.43 5.37 15.62
N TYR A 126 -10.26 5.92 14.41
CA TYR A 126 -10.51 7.34 14.13
C TYR A 126 -11.94 7.80 14.41
N LYS A 127 -12.95 6.88 14.36
CA LYS A 127 -14.34 7.21 14.69
C LYS A 127 -14.54 7.32 16.20
N LEU A 128 -13.78 6.56 16.98
CA LEU A 128 -13.78 6.62 18.43
C LEU A 128 -13.05 7.89 18.90
N ALA A 129 -11.89 8.18 18.30
CA ALA A 129 -11.12 9.39 18.57
C ALA A 129 -11.95 10.68 18.37
N ARG A 130 -12.72 10.77 17.27
CA ARG A 130 -13.62 11.91 17.02
C ARG A 130 -14.75 12.08 18.04
N LYS A 131 -15.02 11.04 18.85
CA LYS A 131 -16.01 11.08 19.94
C LYS A 131 -15.33 11.30 21.30
N ASN A 132 -14.06 11.65 21.34
CA ASN A 132 -13.24 11.81 22.54
C ASN A 132 -13.30 10.59 23.48
N LEU A 133 -13.42 9.39 22.91
CA LEU A 133 -13.39 8.16 23.69
C LEU A 133 -11.94 7.69 23.82
N ASP A 134 -11.52 7.46 25.04
CA ASP A 134 -10.20 6.86 25.31
C ASP A 134 -10.13 5.45 24.72
N VAL A 135 -9.10 5.23 23.93
CA VAL A 135 -8.90 3.98 23.22
C VAL A 135 -7.48 3.48 23.48
N ALA A 136 -7.37 2.39 24.23
CA ALA A 136 -6.10 1.69 24.36
C ALA A 136 -5.81 0.92 23.05
N LEU A 137 -4.70 1.23 22.40
CA LEU A 137 -4.22 0.55 21.20
C LEU A 137 -3.07 -0.39 21.57
N ASN A 138 -3.19 -1.65 21.16
CA ASN A 138 -2.10 -2.61 21.32
C ASN A 138 -0.96 -2.31 20.35
N ALA A 139 0.26 -2.49 20.83
CA ALA A 139 1.45 -2.43 20.00
C ALA A 139 1.34 -3.41 18.82
N ILE A 140 1.88 -3.01 17.70
CA ILE A 140 1.95 -3.82 16.47
C ILE A 140 3.41 -4.05 16.11
N LYS A 141 3.71 -5.23 15.57
CA LYS A 141 5.05 -5.51 15.01
C LYS A 141 5.27 -4.68 13.75
N ILE A 142 6.44 -4.08 13.66
CA ILE A 142 6.90 -3.31 12.51
C ILE A 142 8.32 -3.74 12.15
N LYS A 143 8.75 -3.33 10.97
CA LYS A 143 10.16 -3.37 10.58
C LYS A 143 10.51 -2.12 9.80
N ILE A 144 11.60 -1.49 10.19
CA ILE A 144 12.20 -0.35 9.49
C ILE A 144 13.39 -0.91 8.71
N PHE A 145 13.27 -0.94 7.37
CA PHE A 145 14.32 -1.48 6.50
C PHE A 145 15.37 -0.44 6.18
N ASP A 146 14.93 0.84 6.03
CA ASP A 146 15.81 2.00 5.87
C ASP A 146 15.17 3.23 6.49
N LEU A 147 15.99 4.13 7.02
CA LEU A 147 15.58 5.43 7.56
C LEU A 147 16.77 6.39 7.49
N LYS A 148 16.64 7.47 6.73
CA LYS A 148 17.71 8.44 6.49
C LYS A 148 17.19 9.86 6.67
N LEU A 149 18.01 10.72 7.26
CA LEU A 149 17.81 12.17 7.22
C LEU A 149 18.21 12.68 5.83
N ILE A 150 17.27 13.34 5.15
CA ILE A 150 17.49 14.00 3.85
C ILE A 150 17.91 15.45 4.08
N ASP A 151 17.15 16.13 4.95
CA ASP A 151 17.35 17.55 5.21
C ASP A 151 16.97 17.90 6.66
N PHE A 152 17.58 18.93 7.19
CA PHE A 152 17.31 19.49 8.52
C PHE A 152 17.56 20.99 8.55
N ASN A 153 16.54 21.74 8.90
CA ASN A 153 16.63 23.18 9.10
C ASN A 153 16.59 23.52 10.60
N PHE A 154 17.74 23.92 11.15
CA PHE A 154 17.86 24.25 12.56
C PHE A 154 17.02 25.46 12.97
N ASN A 155 16.92 26.48 12.12
CA ASN A 155 16.19 27.72 12.45
C ASN A 155 14.68 27.49 12.46
N GLU A 156 14.16 26.74 11.48
CA GLU A 156 12.74 26.42 11.34
C GLU A 156 12.32 25.22 12.17
N GLN A 157 13.27 24.50 12.73
CA GLN A 157 13.08 23.23 13.45
C GLN A 157 12.25 22.24 12.63
N THR A 158 12.63 22.07 11.36
CA THR A 158 12.02 21.13 10.43
C THR A 158 13.01 20.08 9.97
N PHE A 159 12.54 18.89 9.69
CA PHE A 159 13.36 17.83 9.13
C PHE A 159 12.61 17.02 8.08
N LYS A 160 13.40 16.42 7.18
CA LYS A 160 12.92 15.58 6.10
C LYS A 160 13.61 14.22 6.14
N LEU A 161 12.80 13.14 6.13
CA LEU A 161 13.30 11.78 6.15
C LEU A 161 12.88 11.02 4.91
N SER A 162 13.75 10.10 4.47
CA SER A 162 13.41 8.98 3.60
C SER A 162 13.33 7.71 4.42
N LEU A 163 12.30 6.89 4.20
CA LEU A 163 12.15 5.64 4.95
C LEU A 163 11.51 4.53 4.11
N GLU A 164 11.98 3.30 4.35
CA GLU A 164 11.36 2.08 3.87
C GLU A 164 10.92 1.23 5.06
N VAL A 165 9.62 0.90 5.12
CA VAL A 165 9.00 0.25 6.27
C VAL A 165 8.09 -0.91 5.87
N SER A 166 7.82 -1.80 6.81
CA SER A 166 6.88 -2.91 6.63
C SER A 166 5.44 -2.42 6.50
N LYS A 167 4.60 -3.27 5.89
CA LYS A 167 3.14 -3.10 5.85
C LYS A 167 2.59 -2.89 7.27
N GLY A 168 1.72 -1.90 7.40
CA GLY A 168 1.08 -1.58 8.69
C GLY A 168 1.83 -0.56 9.55
N THR A 169 3.08 -0.23 9.22
CA THR A 169 3.83 0.81 9.93
C THR A 169 3.22 2.19 9.71
N TYR A 170 3.09 2.97 10.77
CA TYR A 170 2.61 4.35 10.77
C TYR A 170 3.81 5.31 10.80
N VAL A 171 4.03 6.00 9.69
CA VAL A 171 5.13 6.98 9.57
C VAL A 171 4.97 8.12 10.57
N ARG A 172 3.73 8.54 10.85
CA ARG A 172 3.42 9.57 11.85
C ARG A 172 3.89 9.19 13.25
N THR A 173 3.72 7.92 13.64
CA THR A 173 4.26 7.41 14.92
C THR A 173 5.79 7.42 14.92
N ILE A 174 6.44 7.04 13.80
CA ILE A 174 7.91 7.11 13.70
C ILE A 174 8.42 8.52 13.95
N VAL A 175 7.77 9.53 13.36
CA VAL A 175 8.11 10.95 13.55
C VAL A 175 7.91 11.38 14.99
N HIS A 176 6.76 11.04 15.60
CA HIS A 176 6.46 11.31 17.01
C HIS A 176 7.50 10.67 17.95
N ASP A 177 7.76 9.36 17.80
CA ASP A 177 8.71 8.63 18.65
C ASP A 177 10.13 9.18 18.51
N LEU A 178 10.53 9.58 17.28
CA LEU A 178 11.83 10.22 17.03
C LEU A 178 11.95 11.54 17.82
N ALA A 179 10.91 12.39 17.76
CA ALA A 179 10.90 13.66 18.49
C ALA A 179 10.90 13.45 20.01
N LYS A 180 10.23 12.42 20.52
CA LYS A 180 10.30 12.04 21.96
C LYS A 180 11.71 11.68 22.41
N LEU A 181 12.49 11.03 21.56
CA LEU A 181 13.93 10.77 21.84
C LEU A 181 14.76 12.04 21.87
N CYS A 182 14.32 13.12 21.22
CA CYS A 182 14.90 14.47 21.29
C CYS A 182 14.26 15.34 22.39
N GLN A 183 13.49 14.75 23.33
CA GLN A 183 12.84 15.43 24.46
C GLN A 183 11.81 16.51 24.05
N THR A 184 11.22 16.39 22.87
CA THR A 184 10.16 17.27 22.37
C THR A 184 9.03 16.45 21.73
N ASP A 185 8.22 17.04 20.86
CA ASP A 185 7.28 16.35 19.98
C ASP A 185 7.39 16.92 18.56
N ALA A 186 6.80 16.22 17.59
CA ALA A 186 6.75 16.66 16.20
C ALA A 186 5.46 16.23 15.52
N ILE A 187 5.03 17.02 14.54
CA ILE A 187 3.92 16.69 13.66
C ILE A 187 4.41 16.53 12.22
N VAL A 188 3.76 15.62 11.49
CA VAL A 188 3.97 15.45 10.05
C VAL A 188 3.25 16.58 9.31
N THR A 189 3.98 17.30 8.46
CA THR A 189 3.47 18.39 7.62
C THR A 189 3.29 17.99 6.16
N ASP A 190 4.12 17.05 5.68
CA ASP A 190 3.95 16.43 4.35
C ASP A 190 4.37 14.95 4.38
N LEU A 191 3.64 14.11 3.64
CA LEU A 191 3.90 12.67 3.56
C LEU A 191 3.67 12.18 2.13
N TYR A 192 4.74 11.77 1.48
CA TYR A 192 4.73 11.26 0.12
C TYR A 192 5.09 9.78 0.08
N ARG A 193 4.13 8.91 -0.29
CA ARG A 193 4.40 7.50 -0.56
C ARG A 193 4.74 7.31 -2.02
N PHE A 194 6.00 7.09 -2.34
CA PHE A 194 6.45 6.94 -3.72
C PHE A 194 6.56 5.47 -4.17
N LYS A 195 6.58 4.50 -3.22
CA LYS A 195 6.77 3.08 -3.55
C LYS A 195 5.91 2.14 -2.71
N ILE A 196 5.38 1.09 -3.33
CA ILE A 196 4.74 -0.08 -2.69
C ILE A 196 5.31 -1.33 -3.36
N GLY A 197 5.98 -2.21 -2.60
CA GLY A 197 6.66 -3.37 -3.16
C GLY A 197 7.65 -2.96 -4.25
N ASN A 198 7.41 -3.45 -5.47
CA ASN A 198 8.24 -3.13 -6.64
C ASN A 198 7.63 -2.07 -7.57
N ILE A 199 6.51 -1.45 -7.17
CA ILE A 199 5.82 -0.41 -7.95
C ILE A 199 6.16 0.96 -7.40
N GLU A 200 6.58 1.87 -8.28
CA GLU A 200 6.94 3.25 -7.97
C GLU A 200 6.06 4.23 -8.77
N ILE A 201 5.90 5.44 -8.23
CA ILE A 201 5.26 6.59 -8.90
C ILE A 201 6.08 7.85 -8.61
N ASN A 202 6.13 8.76 -9.58
CA ASN A 202 6.67 10.10 -9.38
C ASN A 202 5.56 11.15 -9.31
N GLU A 203 5.88 12.37 -8.87
CA GLU A 203 4.88 13.44 -8.66
C GLU A 203 4.26 13.99 -9.95
N GLN A 204 4.86 13.71 -11.12
CA GLN A 204 4.37 14.17 -12.42
C GLN A 204 3.34 13.21 -13.03
N GLU A 205 3.21 11.99 -12.47
CA GLU A 205 2.29 10.97 -12.96
C GLU A 205 0.91 11.13 -12.32
N GLU A 206 -0.17 11.19 -13.11
CA GLU A 206 -1.54 11.13 -12.61
C GLU A 206 -1.98 9.68 -12.36
N PHE A 207 -1.90 8.86 -13.39
CA PHE A 207 -2.13 7.40 -13.30
C PHE A 207 -1.52 6.66 -14.50
N TRP A 208 -1.19 5.38 -14.30
CA TRP A 208 -0.71 4.47 -15.35
C TRP A 208 -1.24 3.05 -15.12
N GLU A 209 -1.53 2.36 -16.20
CA GLU A 209 -1.86 0.95 -16.14
C GLU A 209 -0.62 0.12 -15.81
N ILE A 210 -0.79 -0.89 -14.93
CA ILE A 210 0.27 -1.82 -14.56
C ILE A 210 0.09 -3.08 -15.40
N ASN A 211 0.97 -3.26 -16.39
CA ASN A 211 0.97 -4.41 -17.30
C ASN A 211 2.01 -5.46 -16.94
N ASP A 212 3.01 -5.10 -16.11
CA ASP A 212 4.00 -6.03 -15.60
C ASP A 212 3.54 -6.63 -14.26
N TYR A 213 2.82 -7.74 -14.34
CA TYR A 213 2.28 -8.43 -13.18
C TYR A 213 3.36 -9.08 -12.31
N SER A 214 4.56 -9.34 -12.85
CA SER A 214 5.68 -9.87 -12.06
C SER A 214 6.16 -8.89 -10.99
N LYS A 215 6.05 -7.58 -11.26
CA LYS A 215 6.34 -6.53 -10.28
C LYS A 215 5.23 -6.32 -9.27
N LEU A 216 3.97 -6.57 -9.68
CA LEU A 216 2.80 -6.33 -8.85
C LEU A 216 2.57 -7.45 -7.84
N PHE A 217 2.85 -8.71 -8.24
CA PHE A 217 2.62 -9.89 -7.41
C PHE A 217 3.93 -10.62 -7.13
N ASN A 218 4.10 -11.09 -5.91
CA ASN A 218 5.22 -11.98 -5.57
C ASN A 218 4.81 -13.45 -5.82
N VAL A 219 4.40 -13.74 -7.06
CA VAL A 219 3.94 -15.06 -7.50
C VAL A 219 4.55 -15.40 -8.85
N SER A 220 4.59 -16.67 -9.20
CA SER A 220 5.03 -17.09 -10.52
C SER A 220 3.93 -16.82 -11.57
N LEU A 221 4.33 -16.36 -12.75
CA LEU A 221 3.43 -16.23 -13.89
C LEU A 221 3.45 -17.52 -14.69
N TYR A 222 2.28 -17.98 -15.13
CA TYR A 222 2.13 -19.09 -16.06
C TYR A 222 1.28 -18.66 -17.25
N THR A 223 1.87 -18.69 -18.43
CA THR A 223 1.15 -18.33 -19.66
C THR A 223 0.44 -19.58 -20.20
N LEU A 224 -0.89 -19.51 -20.23
CA LEU A 224 -1.73 -20.60 -20.75
C LEU A 224 -1.55 -20.72 -22.26
N SER A 225 -1.51 -21.97 -22.75
CA SER A 225 -1.74 -22.28 -24.15
C SER A 225 -3.22 -22.15 -24.50
N LYS A 226 -3.56 -22.03 -25.79
CA LYS A 226 -4.95 -22.00 -26.27
C LYS A 226 -5.71 -23.25 -25.80
N LYS A 227 -5.11 -24.43 -25.85
CA LYS A 227 -5.70 -25.70 -25.40
C LYS A 227 -6.05 -25.65 -23.89
N GLU A 228 -5.15 -25.18 -23.05
CA GLU A 228 -5.37 -25.04 -21.62
C GLU A 228 -6.46 -24.02 -21.28
N LEU A 229 -6.54 -22.93 -22.05
CA LEU A 229 -7.60 -21.92 -21.92
C LEU A 229 -9.00 -22.57 -22.11
N TYR A 230 -9.18 -23.38 -23.16
CA TYR A 230 -10.46 -24.07 -23.42
C TYR A 230 -10.77 -25.15 -22.36
N VAL A 231 -9.76 -25.82 -21.82
CA VAL A 231 -9.94 -26.80 -20.72
C VAL A 231 -10.42 -26.09 -19.45
N LEU A 232 -9.86 -24.92 -19.12
CA LEU A 232 -10.31 -24.10 -18.00
C LEU A 232 -11.76 -23.64 -18.15
N CYS A 233 -12.20 -23.30 -19.36
CA CYS A 233 -13.57 -22.92 -19.64
C CYS A 233 -14.58 -24.03 -19.29
N ASN A 234 -14.21 -25.27 -19.58
CA ASN A 234 -15.04 -26.45 -19.34
C ASN A 234 -14.95 -26.98 -17.90
N LYS A 235 -14.38 -26.19 -16.96
CA LYS A 235 -14.19 -26.52 -15.54
C LYS A 235 -13.44 -27.84 -15.30
N LYS A 236 -12.66 -28.32 -16.25
CA LYS A 236 -11.80 -29.48 -16.08
C LYS A 236 -10.48 -29.03 -15.43
N LEU A 237 -10.02 -29.82 -14.46
CA LEU A 237 -8.67 -29.64 -13.90
C LEU A 237 -7.66 -29.78 -15.05
N VAL A 238 -6.85 -28.76 -15.23
CA VAL A 238 -5.80 -28.76 -16.25
C VAL A 238 -4.65 -29.57 -15.70
N ASN A 239 -4.28 -30.67 -16.37
CA ASN A 239 -2.97 -31.28 -16.20
C ASN A 239 -1.95 -30.32 -16.82
N LEU A 240 -1.54 -29.34 -16.04
CA LEU A 240 -0.50 -28.39 -16.44
C LEU A 240 0.85 -29.12 -16.43
N ASN A 241 1.69 -28.78 -17.39
CA ASN A 241 3.03 -29.32 -17.53
C ASN A 241 3.82 -29.31 -16.22
N ASN A 242 4.83 -30.19 -16.10
CA ASN A 242 5.73 -30.36 -14.94
C ASN A 242 6.50 -29.09 -14.51
N GLU A 243 6.30 -27.96 -15.17
CA GLU A 243 6.93 -26.66 -14.88
C GLU A 243 6.36 -25.97 -13.63
N ILE A 244 5.17 -26.38 -13.17
CA ILE A 244 4.53 -25.78 -11.99
C ILE A 244 5.04 -26.50 -10.74
N LYS A 245 5.79 -25.75 -9.92
CA LYS A 245 6.35 -26.22 -8.65
C LYS A 245 5.28 -26.24 -7.55
N ASP A 246 5.35 -27.27 -6.67
CA ASP A 246 4.48 -27.35 -5.50
C ASP A 246 4.70 -26.20 -4.49
N ASN A 247 3.66 -25.92 -3.71
CA ASN A 247 3.64 -24.89 -2.66
C ASN A 247 3.90 -23.45 -3.13
N LYS A 248 3.68 -23.17 -4.43
CA LYS A 248 3.76 -21.82 -4.98
C LYS A 248 2.42 -21.35 -5.52
N HIS A 249 2.18 -20.07 -5.36
CA HIS A 249 1.07 -19.39 -6.03
C HIS A 249 1.44 -19.02 -7.46
N TYR A 250 0.45 -19.13 -8.34
CA TYR A 250 0.56 -18.82 -9.76
C TYR A 250 -0.55 -17.87 -10.21
N LEU A 251 -0.16 -16.93 -11.04
CA LEU A 251 -1.07 -16.12 -11.82
C LEU A 251 -1.09 -16.70 -13.24
N PHE A 252 -2.24 -17.17 -13.67
CA PHE A 252 -2.45 -17.75 -14.99
C PHE A 252 -2.89 -16.64 -15.95
N THR A 253 -2.10 -16.44 -17.01
CA THR A 253 -2.35 -15.40 -18.00
C THR A 253 -2.51 -15.99 -19.39
N TYR A 254 -3.25 -15.28 -20.25
CA TYR A 254 -3.33 -15.56 -21.67
C TYR A 254 -3.38 -14.23 -22.43
N LYS A 255 -2.47 -14.01 -23.39
CA LYS A 255 -2.34 -12.74 -24.11
C LYS A 255 -2.37 -11.52 -23.18
N ASN A 256 -1.62 -11.57 -22.11
CA ASN A 256 -1.53 -10.56 -21.04
C ASN A 256 -2.81 -10.32 -20.21
N GLU A 257 -3.87 -11.09 -20.43
CA GLU A 257 -5.06 -11.06 -19.57
C GLU A 257 -4.91 -12.04 -18.42
N ILE A 258 -5.30 -11.65 -17.20
CA ILE A 258 -5.30 -12.54 -16.04
C ILE A 258 -6.55 -13.41 -16.08
N ILE A 259 -6.37 -14.71 -16.27
CA ILE A 259 -7.46 -15.68 -16.40
C ILE A 259 -7.80 -16.34 -15.07
N ALA A 260 -6.79 -16.68 -14.28
CA ALA A 260 -6.99 -17.36 -13.00
C ALA A 260 -5.85 -17.09 -12.02
N PHE A 261 -6.10 -17.39 -10.75
CA PHE A 261 -5.13 -17.41 -9.67
C PHE A 261 -5.27 -18.73 -8.87
N GLY A 262 -4.17 -19.37 -8.57
CA GLY A 262 -4.21 -20.65 -7.87
C GLY A 262 -2.86 -21.05 -7.28
N GLN A 263 -2.85 -22.23 -6.69
CA GLN A 263 -1.66 -22.82 -6.06
C GLN A 263 -1.60 -24.30 -6.41
N ARG A 264 -0.41 -24.84 -6.63
CA ARG A 264 -0.19 -26.28 -6.70
C ARG A 264 0.21 -26.79 -5.32
N ASN A 265 -0.48 -27.83 -4.86
CA ASN A 265 -0.18 -28.52 -3.60
C ASN A 265 -0.21 -30.01 -3.84
N ASN A 266 0.85 -30.72 -3.44
CA ASN A 266 0.96 -32.18 -3.56
C ASN A 266 0.65 -32.72 -4.98
N GLY A 267 1.13 -32.01 -6.00
CA GLY A 267 0.90 -32.39 -7.39
C GLY A 267 -0.44 -31.92 -7.99
N GLU A 268 -1.39 -31.46 -7.17
CA GLU A 268 -2.69 -30.98 -7.63
C GLU A 268 -2.76 -29.47 -7.75
N LEU A 269 -3.29 -28.97 -8.86
CA LEU A 269 -3.55 -27.54 -9.06
C LEU A 269 -4.91 -27.19 -8.47
N LYS A 270 -4.92 -26.34 -7.45
CA LYS A 270 -6.14 -25.74 -6.88
C LYS A 270 -6.27 -24.30 -7.33
N LEU A 271 -7.23 -24.03 -8.22
CA LEU A 271 -7.57 -22.65 -8.62
C LEU A 271 -8.40 -21.98 -7.52
N THR A 272 -7.86 -20.92 -6.96
CA THR A 272 -8.53 -20.13 -5.91
C THR A 272 -9.51 -19.12 -6.50
N LYS A 273 -9.19 -18.57 -7.68
CA LYS A 273 -10.00 -17.61 -8.44
C LYS A 273 -9.94 -17.94 -9.92
N ILE A 274 -11.10 -17.91 -10.59
CA ILE A 274 -11.23 -17.92 -12.05
C ILE A 274 -12.02 -16.68 -12.42
N PHE A 275 -11.55 -15.92 -13.40
CA PHE A 275 -12.19 -14.69 -13.89
C PHE A 275 -13.03 -15.04 -15.12
N TYR A 276 -14.20 -15.64 -14.90
CA TYR A 276 -15.03 -16.19 -15.98
C TYR A 276 -15.44 -15.16 -17.03
N ALA A 277 -15.75 -13.92 -16.64
CA ALA A 277 -16.09 -12.88 -17.60
C ALA A 277 -14.91 -12.57 -18.53
N ILE A 278 -13.68 -12.52 -18.01
CA ILE A 278 -12.48 -12.31 -18.80
C ILE A 278 -12.22 -13.52 -19.69
N LEU A 279 -12.28 -14.72 -19.11
CA LEU A 279 -12.09 -15.99 -19.83
C LEU A 279 -13.06 -16.11 -21.03
N GLN A 280 -14.35 -15.84 -20.84
CA GLN A 280 -15.35 -15.89 -21.91
C GLN A 280 -15.06 -14.88 -23.01
N ASN A 281 -14.71 -13.63 -22.65
CA ASN A 281 -14.37 -12.60 -23.63
C ASN A 281 -13.13 -12.98 -24.45
N VAL A 282 -12.11 -13.55 -23.82
CA VAL A 282 -10.89 -14.01 -24.50
C VAL A 282 -11.21 -15.16 -25.46
N ILE A 283 -12.01 -16.13 -25.04
CA ILE A 283 -12.42 -17.27 -25.90
C ILE A 283 -13.26 -16.77 -27.09
N ALA A 284 -14.21 -15.86 -26.90
CA ALA A 284 -14.98 -15.32 -27.99
C ALA A 284 -14.09 -14.69 -29.06
N LYS A 285 -13.09 -13.88 -28.66
CA LYS A 285 -12.11 -13.29 -29.58
C LYS A 285 -11.27 -14.33 -30.31
N GLU A 286 -10.86 -15.42 -29.63
CA GLU A 286 -10.11 -16.52 -30.28
C GLU A 286 -10.96 -17.26 -31.32
N THR A 287 -12.24 -17.45 -31.03
CA THR A 287 -13.16 -18.13 -31.95
C THR A 287 -13.48 -17.28 -33.19
N GLU A 288 -13.52 -15.95 -33.06
CA GLU A 288 -13.68 -15.04 -34.19
C GLU A 288 -12.43 -15.06 -35.10
N ASN A 289 -11.22 -15.07 -34.50
CA ASN A 289 -9.96 -15.12 -35.27
C ASN A 289 -9.76 -16.44 -36.01
N ASP A 290 -10.32 -17.55 -35.53
CA ASP A 290 -10.25 -18.87 -36.21
C ASP A 290 -11.17 -18.97 -37.42
N LYS A 291 -12.08 -18.00 -37.63
CA LYS A 291 -13.04 -17.95 -38.77
C LYS A 291 -12.58 -17.09 -39.93
N ILE A 292 -11.45 -16.36 -39.76
CA ILE A 292 -10.79 -15.56 -40.78
C ILE A 292 -9.60 -16.33 -41.38
#